data_83b93f7d6b82bdc435243bb487fec4cc
#
_entry.id   83b93f7d6b82bdc435243bb487fec4cc
#
_cell.length_a   1.000
_cell.length_b   1.000
_cell.length_c   1.000
_cell.angle_alpha   90.00
_cell.angle_beta   90.00
_cell.angle_gamma   90.00
#
_symmetry.space_group_name_H-M   'P 1'
#
loop_
_entity.id
_entity.type
_entity.pdbx_description
1 polymer ?
#
loop_
_entity_poly.entity_id
_entity_poly.type
_entity_poly.pdbx_seq_one_letter_code
_entity_poly.pdbx_strand_id
1 'polypeptide(L)'
;MTAEFGLRLTRRAERHIQRAAEWWELNRPLAPGAVKLEVKEACELLQSQPGVGARAIDTKTAGVRRFHLSRIHHFLYYRIRGGTVEVLALWHTSRGRGPGL
;
A
#
# COMPACT_ATOMS: atom_id res chain seq x y z
N MET A 1 5.12 2.76 26.27
CA MET A 1 4.47 1.88 25.28
C MET A 1 3.78 2.73 24.23
N THR A 2 4.11 2.52 22.99
CA THR A 2 3.52 3.29 21.89
C THR A 2 2.25 2.60 21.41
N ALA A 3 1.13 3.32 21.39
CA ALA A 3 -0.10 2.78 20.87
C ALA A 3 0.02 2.63 19.34
N GLU A 4 -0.33 1.48 18.83
CA GLU A 4 -0.38 1.25 17.41
C GLU A 4 -1.73 1.67 16.84
N PHE A 5 -1.72 2.14 15.59
CA PHE A 5 -2.94 2.40 14.86
C PHE A 5 -3.58 1.07 14.43
N GLY A 6 -4.90 1.08 14.27
CA GLY A 6 -5.58 -0.02 13.63
C GLY A 6 -5.23 -0.11 12.14
N LEU A 7 -5.66 -1.19 11.50
CA LEU A 7 -5.40 -1.41 10.08
C LEU A 7 -6.68 -1.85 9.40
N ARG A 8 -6.98 -1.24 8.25
CA ARG A 8 -8.10 -1.62 7.41
C ARG A 8 -7.68 -1.55 5.95
N LEU A 9 -8.03 -2.57 5.18
CA LEU A 9 -7.82 -2.58 3.74
C LEU A 9 -9.18 -2.44 3.05
N THR A 10 -9.28 -1.51 2.09
CA THR A 10 -10.48 -1.41 1.28
C THR A 10 -10.58 -2.60 0.34
N ARG A 11 -11.78 -2.90 -0.16
CA ARG A 11 -11.95 -3.96 -1.15
C ARG A 11 -11.11 -3.70 -2.40
N ARG A 12 -11.00 -2.44 -2.79
CA ARG A 12 -10.15 -2.06 -3.93
C ARG A 12 -8.69 -2.39 -3.67
N ALA A 13 -8.19 -2.07 -2.48
CA ALA A 13 -6.82 -2.40 -2.10
C ALA A 13 -6.60 -3.91 -2.11
N GLU A 14 -7.53 -4.66 -1.54
CA GLU A 14 -7.44 -6.13 -1.55
C GLU A 14 -7.37 -6.70 -2.97
N ARG A 15 -8.19 -6.19 -3.88
CA ARG A 15 -8.15 -6.62 -5.29
C ARG A 15 -6.81 -6.29 -5.94
N HIS A 16 -6.29 -5.09 -5.69
CA HIS A 16 -4.98 -4.68 -6.23
C HIS A 16 -3.87 -5.59 -5.74
N ILE A 17 -3.87 -5.90 -4.46
CA ILE A 17 -2.86 -6.77 -3.85
C ILE A 17 -2.95 -8.18 -4.43
N GLN A 18 -4.15 -8.71 -4.56
CA GLN A 18 -4.34 -10.05 -5.11
C GLN A 18 -3.87 -10.14 -6.56
N ARG A 19 -4.22 -9.15 -7.40
CA ARG A 19 -3.76 -9.12 -8.78
C ARG A 19 -2.25 -9.00 -8.91
N ALA A 20 -1.64 -8.16 -8.10
CA ALA A 20 -0.19 -8.02 -8.09
C ALA A 20 0.50 -9.31 -7.63
N ALA A 21 -0.05 -9.98 -6.62
CA ALA A 21 0.48 -11.25 -6.14
C ALA A 21 0.39 -12.35 -7.20
N GLU A 22 -0.73 -12.43 -7.90
CA GLU A 22 -0.91 -13.41 -8.98
C GLU A 22 0.07 -13.16 -10.13
N TRP A 23 0.21 -11.90 -10.55
CA TRP A 23 1.18 -11.54 -11.58
C TRP A 23 2.60 -11.94 -11.17
N TRP A 24 2.95 -11.66 -9.91
CA TRP A 24 4.30 -11.95 -9.40
C TRP A 24 4.59 -13.45 -9.38
N GLU A 25 3.63 -14.27 -8.96
CA GLU A 25 3.80 -15.73 -8.98
C GLU A 25 4.08 -16.26 -10.38
N LEU A 26 3.40 -15.71 -11.38
CA LEU A 26 3.57 -16.14 -12.78
C LEU A 26 4.88 -15.64 -13.39
N ASN A 27 5.32 -14.44 -13.02
CA ASN A 27 6.45 -13.77 -13.68
C ASN A 27 7.74 -13.78 -12.85
N ARG A 28 7.65 -14.09 -11.57
CA ARG A 28 8.79 -14.13 -10.65
C ARG A 28 8.69 -15.37 -9.75
N PRO A 29 8.74 -16.59 -10.35
CA PRO A 29 8.50 -17.82 -9.58
C PRO A 29 9.52 -18.10 -8.47
N LEU A 30 10.68 -17.46 -8.49
CA LEU A 30 11.66 -17.62 -7.42
C LEU A 30 11.37 -16.78 -6.18
N ALA A 31 10.37 -15.91 -6.26
CA ALA A 31 9.95 -15.07 -5.12
C ALA A 31 8.42 -15.03 -5.02
N PRO A 32 7.75 -16.17 -4.85
CA PRO A 32 6.30 -16.27 -5.00
C PRO A 32 5.49 -15.49 -3.96
N GLY A 33 6.04 -15.22 -2.79
CA GLY A 33 5.32 -14.48 -1.74
C GLY A 33 5.70 -13.02 -1.61
N ALA A 34 6.48 -12.48 -2.56
CA ALA A 34 7.08 -11.17 -2.40
C ALA A 34 6.05 -10.04 -2.20
N VAL A 35 4.98 -10.01 -2.98
CA VAL A 35 3.97 -8.94 -2.87
C VAL A 35 3.30 -8.95 -1.50
N LYS A 36 2.81 -10.10 -1.07
CA LYS A 36 2.12 -10.20 0.22
C LYS A 36 3.03 -9.90 1.39
N LEU A 37 4.28 -10.35 1.32
CA LEU A 37 5.26 -10.06 2.37
C LEU A 37 5.57 -8.57 2.47
N GLU A 38 5.84 -7.94 1.32
CA GLU A 38 6.15 -6.51 1.30
C GLU A 38 4.98 -5.66 1.79
N VAL A 39 3.77 -6.01 1.40
CA VAL A 39 2.56 -5.31 1.87
C VAL A 39 2.37 -5.50 3.38
N LYS A 40 2.56 -6.72 3.87
CA LYS A 40 2.45 -7.00 5.30
C LYS A 40 3.45 -6.16 6.12
N GLU A 41 4.70 -6.17 5.71
CA GLU A 41 5.75 -5.41 6.40
C GLU A 41 5.47 -3.90 6.37
N ALA A 42 5.00 -3.40 5.20
CA ALA A 42 4.63 -2.00 5.08
C ALA A 42 3.47 -1.64 6.01
N CYS A 43 2.44 -2.47 6.07
CA CYS A 43 1.30 -2.23 6.95
C CYS A 43 1.73 -2.19 8.43
N GLU A 44 2.60 -3.08 8.84
CA GLU A 44 3.13 -3.08 10.20
C GLU A 44 3.89 -1.78 10.52
N LEU A 45 4.71 -1.34 9.57
CA LEU A 45 5.42 -0.07 9.71
C LEU A 45 4.45 1.11 9.81
N LEU A 46 3.45 1.17 8.94
CA LEU A 46 2.49 2.26 8.93
C LEU A 46 1.62 2.30 10.19
N GLN A 47 1.36 1.17 10.82
CA GLN A 47 0.63 1.14 12.08
C GLN A 47 1.42 1.77 13.22
N SER A 48 2.74 1.69 13.19
CA SER A 48 3.59 2.32 14.20
C SER A 48 4.04 3.73 13.81
N GLN A 49 4.18 3.99 12.52
CA GLN A 49 4.65 5.27 11.99
C GLN A 49 3.81 5.73 10.81
N PRO A 50 2.54 6.10 11.05
CA PRO A 50 1.61 6.39 9.95
C PRO A 50 1.97 7.61 9.10
N GLY A 51 2.80 8.49 9.60
CA GLY A 51 3.25 9.67 8.85
C GLY A 51 4.45 9.44 7.94
N VAL A 52 4.99 8.21 7.86
CA VAL A 52 6.24 7.96 7.13
C VAL A 52 6.09 8.08 5.62
N GLY A 53 4.93 7.82 5.07
CA GLY A 53 4.68 7.97 3.64
C GLY A 53 4.60 9.44 3.23
N ALA A 54 4.94 9.73 1.98
CA ALA A 54 4.85 11.06 1.44
C ALA A 54 3.40 11.43 1.10
N ARG A 55 3.07 12.71 1.12
CA ARG A 55 1.77 13.16 0.67
C ARG A 55 1.58 12.81 -0.81
N ALA A 56 0.46 12.21 -1.12
CA ALA A 56 0.12 11.88 -2.50
C ALA A 56 -0.50 13.11 -3.16
N ILE A 57 0.17 13.62 -4.21
CA ILE A 57 -0.28 14.79 -4.94
C ILE A 57 -1.12 14.43 -6.17
N ASP A 58 -1.21 13.14 -6.47
CA ASP A 58 -1.93 12.60 -7.63
C ASP A 58 -3.30 12.05 -7.26
N THR A 59 -3.87 12.52 -6.17
CA THR A 59 -5.20 12.11 -5.70
C THR A 59 -6.08 13.31 -5.43
N LYS A 60 -7.39 13.12 -5.52
CA LYS A 60 -8.38 14.14 -5.18
C LYS A 60 -8.82 14.06 -3.73
N THR A 61 -8.67 12.90 -3.12
CA THR A 61 -9.04 12.68 -1.73
C THR A 61 -8.01 13.30 -0.81
N ALA A 62 -8.46 14.12 0.14
CA ALA A 62 -7.56 14.79 1.08
C ALA A 62 -6.91 13.78 2.04
N GLY A 63 -5.71 14.09 2.46
CA GLY A 63 -5.02 13.32 3.49
C GLY A 63 -4.41 12.00 3.03
N VAL A 64 -4.44 11.72 1.74
CA VAL A 64 -3.84 10.49 1.21
C VAL A 64 -2.33 10.61 1.17
N ARG A 65 -1.67 9.56 1.61
CA ARG A 65 -0.22 9.40 1.54
C ARG A 65 0.11 8.18 0.70
N ARG A 66 1.34 8.10 0.20
CA ARG A 66 1.83 6.91 -0.48
C ARG A 66 3.18 6.50 0.06
N PHE A 67 3.39 5.20 0.16
CA PHE A 67 4.62 4.60 0.62
C PHE A 67 5.20 3.72 -0.47
N HIS A 68 6.47 3.94 -0.81
CA HIS A 68 7.12 3.23 -1.92
C HIS A 68 7.61 1.86 -1.48
N LEU A 69 7.09 0.81 -2.11
CA LEU A 69 7.53 -0.56 -1.94
C LEU A 69 8.51 -0.89 -3.06
N SER A 70 9.79 -0.55 -2.86
CA SER A 70 10.78 -0.58 -3.93
C SER A 70 11.04 -1.97 -4.51
N ARG A 71 10.98 -3.02 -3.69
CA ARG A 71 11.23 -4.39 -4.16
C ARG A 71 10.21 -4.87 -5.17
N ILE A 72 8.97 -4.42 -5.06
CA ILE A 72 7.90 -4.82 -5.96
C ILE A 72 7.46 -3.71 -6.90
N HIS A 73 8.13 -2.56 -6.87
CA HIS A 73 7.86 -1.42 -7.74
C HIS A 73 6.42 -0.92 -7.69
N HIS A 74 5.86 -0.83 -6.49
CA HIS A 74 4.51 -0.33 -6.26
C HIS A 74 4.50 0.75 -5.21
N PHE A 75 3.50 1.65 -5.31
CA PHE A 75 3.14 2.55 -4.22
C PHE A 75 1.95 1.97 -3.46
N LEU A 76 2.02 2.00 -2.14
CA LEU A 76 0.88 1.71 -1.27
C LEU A 76 0.25 3.04 -0.89
N TYR A 77 -0.98 3.27 -1.34
CA TYR A 77 -1.73 4.48 -1.01
C TYR A 77 -2.58 4.22 0.22
N TYR A 78 -2.53 5.15 1.18
CA TYR A 78 -3.25 5.00 2.43
C TYR A 78 -3.62 6.35 2.99
N ARG A 79 -4.51 6.35 3.97
CA ARG A 79 -4.81 7.53 4.78
C ARG A 79 -5.05 7.12 6.21
N ILE A 80 -5.03 8.10 7.11
CA ILE A 80 -5.32 7.88 8.52
C ILE A 80 -6.70 8.43 8.80
N ARG A 81 -7.58 7.57 9.34
CA ARG A 81 -8.93 7.97 9.74
C ARG A 81 -9.13 7.55 11.20
N GLY A 82 -9.25 8.57 12.08
CA GLY A 82 -9.27 8.31 13.51
C GLY A 82 -7.98 7.59 13.90
N GLY A 83 -8.08 6.51 14.62
CA GLY A 83 -6.92 5.72 15.01
C GLY A 83 -6.58 4.59 14.04
N THR A 84 -7.00 4.66 12.78
CA THR A 84 -6.85 3.56 11.82
C THR A 84 -6.12 3.99 10.57
N VAL A 85 -5.14 3.17 10.15
CA VAL A 85 -4.51 3.27 8.83
C VAL A 85 -5.42 2.53 7.85
N GLU A 86 -5.94 3.26 6.87
CA GLU A 86 -6.79 2.70 5.84
C GLU A 86 -6.02 2.61 4.53
N VAL A 87 -5.76 1.39 4.06
CA VAL A 87 -5.05 1.15 2.80
C VAL A 87 -6.06 1.24 1.65
N LEU A 88 -5.79 2.10 0.70
CA LEU A 88 -6.72 2.46 -0.37
C LEU A 88 -6.42 1.81 -1.71
N ALA A 89 -5.14 1.61 -2.02
CA ALA A 89 -4.72 1.08 -3.32
C ALA A 89 -3.28 0.59 -3.28
N LEU A 90 -2.97 -0.35 -4.17
CA LEU A 90 -1.59 -0.72 -4.51
C LEU A 90 -1.42 -0.45 -6.00
N TRP A 91 -0.42 0.36 -6.37
CA TRP A 91 -0.34 0.91 -7.72
C TRP A 91 1.09 0.84 -8.25
N HIS A 92 1.28 0.25 -9.44
CA HIS A 92 2.61 0.10 -10.01
C HIS A 92 3.23 1.46 -10.31
N THR A 93 4.52 1.62 -10.00
CA THR A 93 5.22 2.90 -10.14
C THR A 93 5.36 3.37 -11.58
N SER A 94 5.30 2.46 -12.56
CA SER A 94 5.43 2.80 -13.97
C SER A 94 4.15 3.38 -14.59
N ARG A 95 3.03 3.35 -13.88
CA ARG A 95 1.80 3.96 -14.41
C ARG A 95 1.93 5.47 -14.42
N GLY A 96 1.58 6.09 -15.54
CA GLY A 96 1.72 7.53 -15.73
C GLY A 96 0.71 8.38 -14.98
N ARG A 97 -0.28 7.76 -14.35
CA ARG A 97 -1.32 8.46 -13.57
C ARG A 97 -1.59 7.70 -12.28
N GLY A 98 -2.13 8.41 -11.29
CA GLY A 98 -2.46 7.82 -10.02
C GLY A 98 -3.72 6.93 -10.06
N PRO A 99 -4.05 6.29 -8.93
CA PRO A 99 -5.10 5.27 -8.88
C PRO A 99 -6.54 5.82 -8.85
N GLY A 100 -6.75 7.11 -9.03
CA GLY A 100 -8.09 7.69 -9.03
C GLY A 100 -8.76 7.73 -7.66
N LEU A 101 -8.04 8.17 -6.68
CA LEU A 101 -8.54 8.30 -5.31
C LEU A 101 -9.11 9.68 -5.01
#